data_f0e62e0f53e5f2294896a9d1e6d2b622
#
_entry.id   f0e62e0f53e5f2294896a9d1e6d2b622
#
_cell.length_a   1.000
_cell.length_b   1.000
_cell.length_c   1.000
_cell.angle_alpha   90.00
_cell.angle_beta   90.00
_cell.angle_gamma   90.00
#
_symmetry.space_group_name_H-M   'P 1'
#
loop_
_entity.id
_entity.type
_entity.pdbx_description
1 polymer ?
#
loop_
_entity_poly.entity_id
_entity_poly.type
_entity_poly.pdbx_seq_one_letter_code
_entity_poly.pdbx_strand_id
1 'polypeptide(L)'
;FKKVYFCLQIYSFKEMNELEFQKDITLIAAASDNHALGKDNQLIWHISDDLKRFKRLTSGHAIIMGRKTFESMPKALPNRKNIILTRNRSYQALDAFVAHTIEEALSLAADDPQPFIIGGGEIYSLFLPLADTLELTRVHGHFEADAFFPKIDPQNWKLVAEEKHAASQDQDF
;
A
#
# COMPACT_ATOMS: atom_id res chain seq x y z
N PHE A 1 5.99 -28.13 -0.01
CA PHE A 1 5.43 -27.21 0.98
C PHE A 1 4.34 -26.39 0.31
N LYS A 2 3.09 -26.41 0.85
CA LYS A 2 2.03 -25.51 0.36
C LYS A 2 2.41 -24.09 0.80
N LYS A 3 2.65 -23.20 -0.16
CA LYS A 3 2.85 -21.78 0.12
C LYS A 3 1.55 -21.22 0.70
N VAL A 4 1.64 -20.42 1.74
CA VAL A 4 0.51 -19.84 2.47
C VAL A 4 0.72 -18.36 2.59
N TYR A 5 -0.34 -17.57 2.46
CA TYR A 5 -0.33 -16.15 2.78
C TYR A 5 -1.53 -15.78 3.67
N PHE A 6 -1.41 -14.67 4.36
CA PHE A 6 -2.46 -14.15 5.24
C PHE A 6 -2.82 -12.73 4.83
N CYS A 7 -4.10 -12.44 4.77
CA CYS A 7 -4.59 -11.08 4.71
C CYS A 7 -4.81 -10.59 6.14
N LEU A 8 -4.12 -9.52 6.52
CA LEU A 8 -4.15 -8.95 7.86
C LEU A 8 -4.74 -7.55 7.80
N GLN A 9 -5.66 -7.25 8.72
CA GLN A 9 -6.14 -5.90 8.96
C GLN A 9 -5.67 -5.45 10.35
N ILE A 10 -4.97 -4.33 10.41
CA ILE A 10 -4.26 -3.86 11.59
C ILE A 10 -4.57 -2.38 11.78
N TYR A 11 -5.00 -1.98 12.98
CA TYR A 11 -5.32 -0.61 13.34
C TYR A 11 -4.23 0.02 14.23
N SER A 12 -4.01 1.31 14.03
CA SER A 12 -3.15 2.14 14.87
C SER A 12 -3.81 2.43 16.22
N PHE A 13 -3.01 2.54 17.31
CA PHE A 13 -3.45 2.97 18.63
C PHE A 13 -3.47 4.51 18.78
N LYS A 14 -3.57 5.28 17.71
CA LYS A 14 -3.71 6.73 17.84
C LYS A 14 -4.90 7.09 18.73
N GLU A 15 -4.70 8.01 19.67
CA GLU A 15 -5.78 8.58 20.43
C GLU A 15 -6.74 9.30 19.46
N MET A 16 -8.00 8.89 19.45
CA MET A 16 -9.07 9.54 18.70
C MET A 16 -9.39 10.86 19.36
N ASN A 17 -8.88 11.96 18.85
CA ASN A 17 -9.41 13.28 19.15
C ASN A 17 -10.77 13.44 18.45
N GLU A 18 -11.85 13.54 19.21
CA GLU A 18 -13.25 13.41 18.80
C GLU A 18 -13.81 14.53 17.89
N LEU A 19 -13.01 15.45 17.35
CA LEU A 19 -13.53 16.66 16.71
C LEU A 19 -12.98 17.03 15.32
N GLU A 20 -12.11 16.24 14.72
CA GLU A 20 -11.74 16.45 13.32
C GLU A 20 -12.23 15.29 12.47
N PHE A 21 -12.71 15.62 11.27
CA PHE A 21 -13.09 14.67 10.21
C PHE A 21 -11.83 13.90 9.79
N GLN A 22 -11.47 12.90 10.62
CA GLN A 22 -10.21 12.18 10.51
C GLN A 22 -10.31 11.21 9.35
N LYS A 23 -9.47 11.42 8.34
CA LYS A 23 -9.32 10.47 7.24
C LYS A 23 -8.70 9.20 7.77
N ASP A 24 -9.22 8.06 7.35
CA ASP A 24 -8.61 6.75 7.57
C ASP A 24 -7.52 6.52 6.51
N ILE A 25 -6.30 6.98 6.78
CA ILE A 25 -5.17 6.74 5.88
C ILE A 25 -4.80 5.26 5.96
N THR A 26 -5.09 4.53 4.90
CA THR A 26 -4.88 3.09 4.83
C THR A 26 -3.65 2.75 3.98
N LEU A 27 -2.66 2.04 4.56
CA LEU A 27 -1.59 1.42 3.79
C LEU A 27 -2.04 0.04 3.31
N ILE A 28 -1.89 -0.25 2.02
CA ILE A 28 -2.17 -1.57 1.45
C ILE A 28 -0.93 -2.14 0.77
N ALA A 29 -0.49 -3.32 1.18
CA ALA A 29 0.72 -3.95 0.68
C ALA A 29 0.67 -5.48 0.76
N ALA A 30 1.46 -6.15 -0.10
CA ALA A 30 1.85 -7.53 0.08
C ALA A 30 3.35 -7.58 0.39
N ALA A 31 3.71 -8.15 1.53
CA ALA A 31 5.09 -8.23 2.01
C ALA A 31 5.40 -9.61 2.59
N SER A 32 6.62 -10.09 2.36
CA SER A 32 7.08 -11.38 2.89
C SER A 32 7.50 -11.32 4.36
N ASP A 33 7.92 -12.47 4.91
CA ASP A 33 8.40 -12.55 6.29
C ASP A 33 9.65 -11.69 6.53
N ASN A 34 10.51 -11.50 5.53
CA ASN A 34 11.63 -10.57 5.58
C ASN A 34 11.28 -9.17 5.05
N HIS A 35 9.99 -8.80 5.01
CA HIS A 35 9.47 -7.51 4.56
C HIS A 35 9.71 -7.18 3.08
N ALA A 36 10.14 -8.12 2.26
CA ALA A 36 10.36 -7.89 0.83
C ALA A 36 9.04 -7.48 0.15
N LEU A 37 9.12 -6.49 -0.75
CA LEU A 37 8.01 -5.98 -1.57
C LEU A 37 8.24 -6.25 -3.05
N GLY A 38 9.44 -5.97 -3.53
CA GLY A 38 9.77 -5.97 -4.94
C GLY A 38 11.27 -6.06 -5.20
N LYS A 39 11.61 -6.35 -6.44
CA LYS A 39 12.97 -6.37 -6.97
C LYS A 39 12.96 -5.81 -8.39
N ASP A 40 13.94 -5.01 -8.75
CA ASP A 40 14.09 -4.42 -10.09
C ASP A 40 12.81 -3.69 -10.58
N ASN A 41 12.17 -2.95 -9.66
CA ASN A 41 10.93 -2.21 -9.89
C ASN A 41 9.72 -3.09 -10.28
N GLN A 42 9.73 -4.38 -9.92
CA GLN A 42 8.64 -5.34 -10.15
C GLN A 42 8.23 -6.03 -8.85
N LEU A 43 7.00 -6.51 -8.80
CA LEU A 43 6.54 -7.37 -7.71
C LEU A 43 7.25 -8.72 -7.79
N ILE A 44 7.64 -9.30 -6.64
CA ILE A 44 8.33 -10.59 -6.55
C ILE A 44 7.38 -11.75 -6.87
N TRP A 45 6.10 -11.58 -6.58
CA TRP A 45 5.06 -12.61 -6.73
C TRP A 45 3.83 -12.08 -7.47
N HIS A 46 3.10 -13.01 -8.05
CA HIS A 46 1.80 -12.74 -8.64
C HIS A 46 0.73 -13.56 -7.93
N ILE A 47 -0.02 -12.93 -7.02
CA ILE A 47 -1.11 -13.56 -6.26
C ILE A 47 -2.43 -12.99 -6.77
N SER A 48 -3.12 -13.75 -7.62
CA SER A 48 -4.35 -13.28 -8.30
C SER A 48 -5.44 -12.83 -7.32
N ASP A 49 -5.60 -13.51 -6.20
CA ASP A 49 -6.62 -13.16 -5.21
C ASP A 49 -6.24 -11.90 -4.41
N ASP A 50 -4.96 -11.68 -4.16
CA ASP A 50 -4.47 -10.43 -3.58
C ASP A 50 -4.70 -9.25 -4.53
N LEU A 51 -4.43 -9.41 -5.82
CA LEU A 51 -4.72 -8.38 -6.83
C LEU A 51 -6.22 -8.07 -6.94
N LYS A 52 -7.10 -9.08 -6.83
CA LYS A 52 -8.56 -8.89 -6.79
C LYS A 52 -8.96 -8.14 -5.51
N ARG A 53 -8.38 -8.50 -4.37
CA ARG A 53 -8.60 -7.83 -3.08
C ARG A 53 -8.13 -6.36 -3.15
N PHE A 54 -6.93 -6.11 -3.65
CA PHE A 54 -6.40 -4.77 -3.89
C PHE A 54 -7.35 -3.94 -4.75
N LYS A 55 -7.80 -4.48 -5.90
CA LYS A 55 -8.75 -3.80 -6.78
C LYS A 55 -10.07 -3.48 -6.07
N ARG A 56 -10.61 -4.43 -5.31
CA ARG A 56 -11.88 -4.27 -4.59
C ARG A 56 -11.79 -3.17 -3.53
N LEU A 57 -10.71 -3.15 -2.73
CA LEU A 57 -10.52 -2.20 -1.65
C LEU A 57 -10.23 -0.79 -2.15
N THR A 58 -9.43 -0.64 -3.20
CA THR A 58 -8.99 0.67 -3.68
C THR A 58 -9.90 1.31 -4.72
N SER A 59 -10.85 0.58 -5.31
CA SER A 59 -11.76 1.14 -6.33
C SER A 59 -12.68 2.22 -5.73
N GLY A 60 -12.74 3.38 -6.39
CA GLY A 60 -13.50 4.54 -5.92
C GLY A 60 -12.71 5.46 -4.99
N HIS A 61 -11.50 5.10 -4.63
CA HIS A 61 -10.65 5.84 -3.70
C HIS A 61 -9.48 6.58 -4.38
N ALA A 62 -8.91 7.53 -3.66
CA ALA A 62 -7.60 8.09 -3.98
C ALA A 62 -6.51 7.08 -3.62
N ILE A 63 -5.54 6.91 -4.53
CA ILE A 63 -4.36 6.09 -4.32
C ILE A 63 -3.10 6.94 -4.42
N ILE A 64 -2.25 6.88 -3.41
CA ILE A 64 -1.00 7.64 -3.34
C ILE A 64 0.17 6.66 -3.50
N MET A 65 1.08 6.98 -4.40
CA MET A 65 2.22 6.14 -4.74
C MET A 65 3.46 6.95 -5.10
N GLY A 66 4.62 6.33 -5.03
CA GLY A 66 5.85 6.92 -5.56
C GLY A 66 5.94 6.84 -7.08
N ARG A 67 6.75 7.72 -7.67
CA ARG A 67 6.98 7.79 -9.12
C ARG A 67 7.38 6.43 -9.72
N LYS A 68 8.35 5.73 -9.12
CA LYS A 68 8.80 4.42 -9.61
C LYS A 68 7.69 3.37 -9.62
N THR A 69 6.82 3.39 -8.63
CA THR A 69 5.65 2.50 -8.57
C THR A 69 4.67 2.82 -9.70
N PHE A 70 4.41 4.09 -9.97
CA PHE A 70 3.56 4.50 -11.09
C PHE A 70 4.18 4.07 -12.44
N GLU A 71 5.47 4.29 -12.64
CA GLU A 71 6.20 3.93 -13.86
C GLU A 71 6.31 2.42 -14.09
N SER A 72 6.15 1.59 -13.06
CA SER A 72 6.08 0.13 -13.18
C SER A 72 4.73 -0.38 -13.70
N MET A 73 3.71 0.46 -13.70
CA MET A 73 2.38 0.13 -14.20
C MET A 73 2.23 0.59 -15.66
N PRO A 74 1.48 -0.16 -16.51
CA PRO A 74 1.30 0.20 -17.91
C PRO A 74 0.49 1.50 -18.10
N LYS A 75 -0.35 1.87 -17.12
CA LYS A 75 -1.17 3.09 -17.11
C LYS A 75 -1.70 3.37 -15.71
N ALA A 76 -2.26 4.57 -15.51
CA ALA A 76 -3.02 4.91 -14.30
C ALA A 76 -4.14 3.90 -14.03
N LEU A 77 -4.34 3.55 -12.77
CA LEU A 77 -5.34 2.56 -12.39
C LEU A 77 -6.76 3.14 -12.56
N PRO A 78 -7.65 2.48 -13.29
CA PRO A 78 -8.99 2.99 -13.56
C PRO A 78 -9.85 3.03 -12.30
N ASN A 79 -10.85 3.92 -12.28
CA ASN A 79 -11.79 4.13 -11.16
C ASN A 79 -11.11 4.49 -9.83
N ARG A 80 -9.97 5.17 -9.90
CA ARG A 80 -9.20 5.66 -8.76
C ARG A 80 -8.59 7.01 -9.08
N LYS A 81 -8.46 7.86 -8.08
CA LYS A 81 -7.72 9.09 -8.19
C LYS A 81 -6.23 8.79 -7.97
N ASN A 82 -5.46 8.68 -9.05
CA ASN A 82 -4.04 8.37 -8.98
C ASN A 82 -3.24 9.62 -8.59
N ILE A 83 -2.49 9.56 -7.49
CA ILE A 83 -1.65 10.65 -6.95
C ILE A 83 -0.23 10.14 -6.82
N ILE A 84 0.71 10.82 -7.46
CA ILE A 84 2.11 10.45 -7.51
C ILE A 84 2.90 11.41 -6.63
N LEU A 85 3.55 10.89 -5.59
CA LEU A 85 4.46 11.65 -4.76
C LEU A 85 5.88 11.55 -5.31
N THR A 86 6.51 12.68 -5.65
CA THR A 86 7.86 12.72 -6.19
C THR A 86 8.59 14.01 -5.84
N ARG A 87 9.89 13.93 -5.56
CA ARG A 87 10.77 15.08 -5.38
C ARG A 87 11.13 15.79 -6.69
N ASN A 88 10.94 15.11 -7.84
CA ASN A 88 11.19 15.70 -9.14
C ASN A 88 10.09 16.70 -9.51
N ARG A 89 10.39 17.99 -9.39
CA ARG A 89 9.42 19.08 -9.65
C ARG A 89 9.06 19.25 -11.12
N SER A 90 9.83 18.70 -12.04
CA SER A 90 9.53 18.72 -13.49
C SER A 90 8.76 17.49 -13.96
N TYR A 91 8.46 16.53 -13.04
CA TYR A 91 7.75 15.30 -13.39
C TYR A 91 6.29 15.60 -13.75
N GLN A 92 5.86 15.04 -14.87
CA GLN A 92 4.48 15.09 -15.32
C GLN A 92 4.01 13.66 -15.61
N ALA A 93 2.77 13.38 -15.33
CA ALA A 93 2.16 12.08 -15.57
C ALA A 93 0.84 12.25 -16.31
N LEU A 94 0.56 11.32 -17.23
CA LEU A 94 -0.71 11.25 -17.90
C LEU A 94 -1.74 10.57 -16.98
N ASP A 95 -2.95 11.12 -16.93
CA ASP A 95 -4.08 10.58 -16.14
C ASP A 95 -3.80 10.39 -14.63
N ALA A 96 -2.88 11.19 -14.07
CA ALA A 96 -2.56 11.20 -12.66
C ALA A 96 -2.22 12.60 -12.16
N PHE A 97 -2.41 12.82 -10.86
CA PHE A 97 -2.00 14.04 -10.17
C PHE A 97 -0.59 13.88 -9.62
N VAL A 98 0.19 14.96 -9.63
CA VAL A 98 1.55 14.95 -9.09
C VAL A 98 1.59 15.84 -7.85
N ALA A 99 2.16 15.31 -6.77
CA ALA A 99 2.44 16.00 -5.53
C ALA A 99 3.94 15.95 -5.21
N HIS A 100 4.44 16.96 -4.53
CA HIS A 100 5.85 17.06 -4.16
C HIS A 100 6.08 16.99 -2.65
N THR A 101 5.01 17.06 -1.87
CA THR A 101 5.01 16.89 -0.41
C THR A 101 3.87 15.97 0.03
N ILE A 102 3.96 15.45 1.25
CA ILE A 102 2.90 14.63 1.85
C ILE A 102 1.61 15.44 1.97
N GLU A 103 1.73 16.70 2.39
CA GLU A 103 0.61 17.64 2.57
C GLU A 103 -0.10 17.90 1.24
N GLU A 104 0.65 18.11 0.15
CA GLU A 104 0.08 18.24 -1.19
C GLU A 104 -0.67 16.96 -1.61
N ALA A 105 -0.07 15.78 -1.38
CA ALA A 105 -0.72 14.50 -1.70
C ALA A 105 -2.02 14.29 -0.92
N LEU A 106 -2.02 14.57 0.37
CA LEU A 106 -3.21 14.48 1.22
C LEU A 106 -4.26 15.54 0.86
N SER A 107 -3.83 16.74 0.47
CA SER A 107 -4.73 17.80 -0.03
C SER A 107 -5.42 17.37 -1.32
N LEU A 108 -4.69 16.74 -2.25
CA LEU A 108 -5.28 16.19 -3.47
C LEU A 108 -6.29 15.06 -3.19
N ALA A 109 -6.13 14.34 -2.09
CA ALA A 109 -7.04 13.30 -1.63
C ALA A 109 -8.11 13.82 -0.65
N ALA A 110 -8.32 15.16 -0.55
CA ALA A 110 -9.14 15.77 0.50
C ALA A 110 -10.61 15.34 0.49
N ASP A 111 -11.14 15.01 -0.66
CA ASP A 111 -12.51 14.55 -0.91
C ASP A 111 -12.76 13.07 -0.61
N ASP A 112 -11.70 12.31 -0.32
CA ASP A 112 -11.78 10.87 0.00
C ASP A 112 -11.62 10.66 1.52
N PRO A 113 -12.58 10.02 2.19
CA PRO A 113 -12.47 9.69 3.62
C PRO A 113 -11.45 8.59 3.91
N GLN A 114 -11.08 7.76 2.91
CA GLN A 114 -10.16 6.64 3.07
C GLN A 114 -9.16 6.55 1.90
N PRO A 115 -8.18 7.46 1.83
CA PRO A 115 -7.13 7.36 0.82
C PRO A 115 -6.19 6.18 1.09
N PHE A 116 -5.79 5.48 0.03
CA PHE A 116 -4.89 4.32 0.10
C PHE A 116 -3.47 4.68 -0.31
N ILE A 117 -2.50 4.26 0.49
CA ILE A 117 -1.07 4.33 0.17
C ILE A 117 -0.66 2.98 -0.41
N ILE A 118 -0.19 2.97 -1.66
CA ILE A 118 0.08 1.74 -2.41
C ILE A 118 1.56 1.48 -2.73
N GLY A 119 2.44 2.30 -2.16
CA GLY A 119 3.89 2.06 -2.20
C GLY A 119 4.68 3.01 -3.10
N GLY A 120 5.99 2.75 -3.34
CA GLY A 120 6.80 1.66 -2.78
C GLY A 120 7.33 1.88 -1.36
N GLY A 121 8.43 1.21 -1.04
CA GLY A 121 8.99 1.16 0.32
C GLY A 121 9.23 2.52 0.96
N GLU A 122 9.80 3.49 0.23
CA GLU A 122 10.00 4.86 0.73
C GLU A 122 8.65 5.52 1.07
N ILE A 123 7.64 5.34 0.23
CA ILE A 123 6.31 5.95 0.43
C ILE A 123 5.62 5.31 1.62
N TYR A 124 5.68 3.98 1.78
CA TYR A 124 5.17 3.33 2.98
C TYR A 124 5.85 3.85 4.25
N SER A 125 7.18 4.03 4.23
CA SER A 125 7.92 4.55 5.38
C SER A 125 7.52 5.98 5.73
N LEU A 126 7.24 6.84 4.75
CA LEU A 126 6.78 8.21 4.96
C LEU A 126 5.36 8.28 5.56
N PHE A 127 4.47 7.39 5.13
CA PHE A 127 3.06 7.42 5.54
C PHE A 127 2.74 6.53 6.74
N LEU A 128 3.58 5.55 7.10
CA LEU A 128 3.33 4.67 8.24
C LEU A 128 3.06 5.43 9.55
N PRO A 129 3.77 6.51 9.89
CA PRO A 129 3.47 7.29 11.10
C PRO A 129 2.12 8.03 11.05
N LEU A 130 1.58 8.25 9.86
CA LEU A 130 0.32 8.96 9.62
C LEU A 130 -0.86 8.01 9.45
N ALA A 131 -0.59 6.74 9.17
CA ALA A 131 -1.60 5.76 8.86
C ALA A 131 -2.45 5.34 10.07
N ASP A 132 -3.71 5.03 9.80
CA ASP A 132 -4.68 4.54 10.77
C ASP A 132 -4.92 3.04 10.59
N THR A 133 -4.87 2.56 9.35
CA THR A 133 -5.12 1.17 8.97
C THR A 133 -4.00 0.58 8.10
N LEU A 134 -3.66 -0.68 8.34
CA LEU A 134 -2.82 -1.49 7.47
C LEU A 134 -3.64 -2.68 6.93
N GLU A 135 -3.75 -2.75 5.61
CA GLU A 135 -4.28 -3.88 4.85
C GLU A 135 -3.09 -4.66 4.28
N LEU A 136 -2.57 -5.61 5.07
CA LEU A 136 -1.31 -6.28 4.76
C LEU A 136 -1.53 -7.74 4.36
N THR A 137 -1.09 -8.10 3.16
CA THR A 137 -0.95 -9.50 2.76
C THR A 137 0.45 -9.99 3.17
N ARG A 138 0.50 -10.92 4.11
CA ARG A 138 1.77 -11.55 4.56
C ARG A 138 2.03 -12.81 3.75
N VAL A 139 3.07 -12.78 2.93
CA VAL A 139 3.53 -13.93 2.13
C VAL A 139 4.62 -14.65 2.90
N HIS A 140 4.37 -15.93 3.25
CA HIS A 140 5.37 -16.71 3.97
C HIS A 140 6.56 -17.08 3.10
N GLY A 141 7.73 -16.75 3.59
CA GLY A 141 9.01 -17.00 2.96
C GLY A 141 9.95 -15.81 3.02
N HIS A 142 11.20 -16.04 2.66
CA HIS A 142 12.25 -15.04 2.55
C HIS A 142 12.62 -14.92 1.08
N PHE A 143 12.60 -13.69 0.57
CA PHE A 143 12.83 -13.40 -0.84
C PHE A 143 13.93 -12.36 -1.00
N GLU A 144 14.72 -12.49 -2.05
CA GLU A 144 15.62 -11.43 -2.47
C GLU A 144 14.82 -10.23 -2.94
N ALA A 145 15.18 -9.03 -2.48
CA ALA A 145 14.48 -7.80 -2.76
C ALA A 145 15.42 -6.61 -2.71
N ASP A 146 15.01 -5.52 -3.36
CA ASP A 146 15.62 -4.19 -3.24
C ASP A 146 14.64 -3.15 -2.68
N ALA A 147 13.36 -3.51 -2.58
CA ALA A 147 12.31 -2.71 -1.94
C ALA A 147 11.68 -3.48 -0.77
N PHE A 148 11.53 -2.82 0.38
CA PHE A 148 11.06 -3.42 1.62
C PHE A 148 9.95 -2.59 2.25
N PHE A 149 8.99 -3.27 2.89
CA PHE A 149 7.99 -2.66 3.76
C PHE A 149 8.66 -2.25 5.10
N PRO A 150 8.31 -1.09 5.66
CA PRO A 150 8.86 -0.68 6.95
C PRO A 150 8.45 -1.65 8.07
N LYS A 151 9.27 -1.72 9.10
CA LYS A 151 8.96 -2.52 10.28
C LYS A 151 7.73 -1.93 11.00
N ILE A 152 6.79 -2.82 11.32
CA ILE A 152 5.60 -2.49 12.09
C ILE A 152 5.93 -2.71 13.56
N ASP A 153 5.84 -1.67 14.37
CA ASP A 153 6.02 -1.77 15.81
C ASP A 153 4.72 -2.28 16.45
N PRO A 154 4.73 -3.48 17.05
CA PRO A 154 3.52 -4.06 17.66
C PRO A 154 2.99 -3.26 18.85
N GLN A 155 3.77 -2.31 19.41
CA GLN A 155 3.30 -1.40 20.45
C GLN A 155 2.36 -0.33 19.90
N ASN A 156 2.41 -0.04 18.61
CA ASN A 156 1.61 1.00 17.96
C ASN A 156 0.45 0.43 17.13
N TRP A 157 0.38 -0.89 16.95
CA TRP A 157 -0.54 -1.52 16.02
C TRP A 157 -1.23 -2.75 16.59
N LYS A 158 -2.54 -2.87 16.39
CA LYS A 158 -3.36 -3.99 16.83
C LYS A 158 -3.91 -4.78 15.64
N LEU A 159 -3.63 -6.09 15.60
CA LEU A 159 -4.28 -7.01 14.65
C LEU A 159 -5.76 -7.15 15.02
N VAL A 160 -6.64 -6.89 14.06
CA VAL A 160 -8.11 -6.93 14.26
C VAL A 160 -8.80 -7.99 13.41
N ALA A 161 -8.22 -8.35 12.27
CA ALA A 161 -8.71 -9.42 11.42
C ALA A 161 -7.55 -10.13 10.73
N GLU A 162 -7.70 -11.43 10.55
CA GLU A 162 -6.75 -12.29 9.85
C GLU A 162 -7.51 -13.33 9.03
N GLU A 163 -7.16 -13.46 7.76
CA GLU A 163 -7.71 -14.46 6.87
C GLU A 163 -6.56 -15.27 6.23
N LYS A 164 -6.58 -16.58 6.42
CA LYS A 164 -5.57 -17.51 5.89
C LYS A 164 -5.97 -18.02 4.52
N HIS A 165 -5.07 -17.90 3.57
CA HIS A 165 -5.23 -18.43 2.22
C HIS A 165 -4.16 -19.48 1.91
N ALA A 166 -4.59 -20.63 1.38
CA ALA A 166 -3.67 -21.58 0.79
C ALA A 166 -3.38 -21.17 -0.65
N ALA A 167 -2.11 -21.18 -1.05
CA ALA A 167 -1.75 -20.90 -2.44
C ALA A 167 -2.44 -21.90 -3.38
N SER A 168 -3.13 -21.40 -4.40
CA SER A 168 -3.61 -22.21 -5.50
C SER A 168 -2.45 -22.65 -6.41
N GLN A 169 -2.65 -23.68 -7.24
CA GLN A 169 -1.60 -24.20 -8.14
C GLN A 169 -1.16 -23.21 -9.21
N ASP A 170 -1.94 -22.13 -9.43
CA ASP A 170 -1.71 -21.10 -10.46
C ASP A 170 -0.99 -19.85 -9.91
N GLN A 171 -0.42 -19.91 -8.71
CA GLN A 171 0.28 -18.77 -8.09
C GLN A 171 1.79 -19.00 -8.14
N ASP A 172 2.49 -18.18 -8.94
CA ASP A 172 3.95 -18.13 -8.99
C ASP A 172 4.49 -17.18 -7.90
N PHE A 173 5.35 -17.73 -7.03
CA PHE A 173 6.16 -16.96 -6.08
C PHE A 173 7.63 -17.36 -6.21
#